data_547dfca8cadf8f7b4b7c4b4b4fc273e0
#
_entry.id   547dfca8cadf8f7b4b7c4b4b4fc273e0
#
_cell.length_a   1.000
_cell.length_b   1.000
_cell.length_c   1.000
_cell.angle_alpha   90.00
_cell.angle_beta   90.00
_cell.angle_gamma   90.00
#
_symmetry.space_group_name_H-M   'P 1'
#
loop_
_entity.id
_entity.type
_entity.pdbx_description
1 polymer ?
#
loop_
_entity_poly.entity_id
_entity_poly.type
_entity_poly.pdbx_seq_one_letter_code
_entity_poly.pdbx_strand_id
1 'polypeptide(L)'
;MTIHEGAGPAPDSGDRAPINNRVHHVASGELDGYAAISGGRVGSKELWMGLVENPPLSSTDNHHHGDSEAGIYVVSGHPVFVYHDGTQEVRLAADPGDFFLVPPFVPHREENPDPNEPAVVVIARTTQEPIKVSVPELYQLEETDTQSSRSMS
;
A
#
# COMPACT_ATOMS: atom_id res chain seq x y z
N MET A 1 -12.30 23.73 -15.83
CA MET A 1 -11.42 24.35 -15.98
C MET A 1 -10.71 23.99 -17.04
N THR A 2 -10.14 24.61 -17.58
CA THR A 2 -9.60 24.27 -18.59
C THR A 2 -8.27 24.39 -18.52
N ILE A 3 -7.69 23.68 -18.84
CA ILE A 3 -6.48 23.71 -18.77
C ILE A 3 -5.88 23.72 -19.85
N HIS A 4 -5.29 24.03 -20.28
CA HIS A 4 -4.77 23.99 -21.37
C HIS A 4 -3.57 23.80 -21.54
N GLU A 5 -3.17 23.33 -21.81
CA GLU A 5 -2.27 23.13 -22.11
C GLU A 5 -1.51 23.31 -22.83
N GLY A 6 -1.11 23.44 -23.04
CA GLY A 6 -0.39 23.66 -23.51
C GLY A 6 0.44 23.19 -24.10
N ALA A 7 0.57 23.14 -24.49
CA ALA A 7 1.23 22.55 -25.19
C ALA A 7 2.49 22.88 -25.44
N GLY A 8 3.15 22.97 -24.81
CA GLY A 8 4.40 23.14 -25.10
C GLY A 8 4.90 22.18 -26.01
N PRO A 9 5.87 22.45 -26.69
CA PRO A 9 6.39 21.54 -27.60
C PRO A 9 7.07 20.43 -26.91
N ALA A 10 7.07 19.37 -27.49
CA ALA A 10 7.74 18.24 -26.96
C ALA A 10 9.19 18.45 -27.03
N PRO A 11 9.92 17.83 -26.24
CA PRO A 11 11.35 17.94 -26.25
C PRO A 11 11.84 17.46 -27.54
N ASP A 12 12.93 17.94 -27.94
CA ASP A 12 13.38 17.60 -29.13
C ASP A 12 14.01 16.40 -29.24
N SER A 13 14.11 15.95 -30.31
CA SER A 13 14.54 14.69 -30.45
C SER A 13 15.85 14.40 -29.96
N GLY A 14 16.71 15.19 -30.17
CA GLY A 14 17.98 14.86 -29.79
C GLY A 14 18.07 14.76 -28.35
N ASP A 15 17.22 15.43 -27.71
CA ASP A 15 17.24 15.40 -26.40
C ASP A 15 16.08 14.85 -25.95
N ARG A 16 15.89 13.63 -25.91
CA ARG A 16 14.77 13.05 -25.47
C ARG A 16 14.61 13.22 -24.05
N ALA A 17 13.54 13.60 -23.55
CA ALA A 17 13.27 13.72 -22.15
C ALA A 17 13.33 12.38 -21.49
N PRO A 18 13.86 12.27 -20.30
CA PRO A 18 13.83 11.03 -19.55
C PRO A 18 12.39 10.64 -19.34
N ILE A 19 12.17 9.37 -19.17
CA ILE A 19 10.83 8.87 -18.99
C ILE A 19 10.14 9.55 -17.85
N ASN A 20 10.86 9.94 -16.81
CA ASN A 20 10.27 10.56 -15.65
C ASN A 20 9.90 12.01 -15.85
N ASN A 21 10.17 12.56 -17.01
CA ASN A 21 9.82 13.94 -17.26
C ASN A 21 8.48 14.10 -17.92
N ARG A 22 7.68 13.09 -17.98
CA ARG A 22 6.37 13.18 -18.60
C ARG A 22 5.34 12.51 -17.71
N VAL A 23 4.09 12.81 -17.91
CA VAL A 23 3.02 12.16 -17.20
C VAL A 23 2.80 10.80 -17.84
N HIS A 24 2.66 9.77 -17.02
CA HIS A 24 2.44 8.43 -17.51
C HIS A 24 1.00 8.03 -17.23
N HIS A 25 0.38 7.37 -18.16
CA HIS A 25 -1.00 6.92 -18.02
C HIS A 25 -1.02 5.40 -18.16
N VAL A 26 -1.53 4.73 -17.14
CA VAL A 26 -1.68 3.29 -17.17
C VAL A 26 -3.18 3.04 -17.15
N ALA A 27 -3.72 2.59 -18.27
CA ALA A 27 -5.16 2.36 -18.38
C ALA A 27 -5.54 1.09 -17.66
N SER A 28 -6.78 0.97 -17.23
CA SER A 28 -7.20 -0.19 -16.48
C SER A 28 -6.99 -1.48 -17.24
N GLY A 29 -7.13 -1.46 -18.55
CA GLY A 29 -6.93 -2.69 -19.31
C GLY A 29 -5.48 -3.08 -19.48
N GLU A 30 -4.56 -2.24 -19.05
CA GLU A 30 -3.17 -2.56 -19.19
C GLU A 30 -2.57 -3.16 -17.95
N LEU A 31 -3.34 -3.35 -16.90
CA LEU A 31 -2.78 -3.91 -15.71
C LEU A 31 -2.46 -5.36 -15.95
N ASP A 32 -1.21 -5.75 -15.66
CA ASP A 32 -0.79 -7.08 -15.83
C ASP A 32 -0.28 -7.46 -14.50
N GLY A 33 -1.01 -8.15 -13.76
CA GLY A 33 -0.72 -8.41 -12.39
C GLY A 33 -1.33 -7.29 -11.61
N TYR A 34 -0.72 -6.90 -10.51
CA TYR A 34 -1.36 -5.93 -9.67
C TYR A 34 -0.66 -4.57 -9.62
N ALA A 35 0.53 -4.45 -10.12
CA ALA A 35 1.25 -3.19 -10.07
C ALA A 35 0.81 -2.27 -11.20
N ALA A 36 0.46 -1.06 -10.88
CA ALA A 36 0.11 -0.06 -11.88
C ALA A 36 1.21 0.98 -12.01
N ILE A 37 1.66 1.50 -10.88
CA ILE A 37 2.72 2.50 -10.85
C ILE A 37 3.90 1.87 -10.15
N SER A 38 5.00 1.73 -10.84
CA SER A 38 6.21 1.16 -10.24
C SER A 38 7.40 1.61 -11.05
N GLY A 39 8.58 1.42 -10.52
CA GLY A 39 9.78 1.78 -11.24
C GLY A 39 9.91 1.02 -12.53
N GLY A 40 9.53 -0.26 -12.52
CA GLY A 40 9.64 -1.07 -13.72
C GLY A 40 8.63 -0.71 -14.78
N ARG A 41 7.47 -0.20 -14.40
CA ARG A 41 6.45 0.09 -15.39
C ARG A 41 6.51 1.53 -15.88
N VAL A 42 6.70 2.48 -15.00
CA VAL A 42 6.65 3.88 -15.39
C VAL A 42 7.81 4.70 -14.89
N GLY A 43 8.79 4.06 -14.29
CA GLY A 43 9.97 4.78 -13.85
C GLY A 43 9.82 5.58 -12.59
N SER A 44 8.82 5.26 -11.75
CA SER A 44 8.66 5.98 -10.51
C SER A 44 9.82 5.65 -9.58
N LYS A 45 10.22 6.59 -8.75
CA LYS A 45 11.35 6.38 -7.89
C LYS A 45 10.94 5.80 -6.57
N GLU A 46 9.96 6.36 -5.95
CA GLU A 46 9.55 5.92 -4.64
C GLU A 46 8.14 5.40 -4.63
N LEU A 47 7.26 6.08 -5.31
CA LEU A 47 5.85 5.72 -5.24
C LEU A 47 5.56 4.44 -5.99
N TRP A 48 4.85 3.54 -5.33
CA TRP A 48 4.35 2.32 -5.93
C TRP A 48 2.85 2.30 -5.69
N MET A 49 2.06 1.96 -6.70
CA MET A 49 0.62 1.80 -6.53
C MET A 49 0.15 0.58 -7.27
N GLY A 50 -0.78 -0.11 -6.70
CA GLY A 50 -1.30 -1.32 -7.32
C GLY A 50 -2.67 -1.68 -6.80
N LEU A 51 -3.26 -2.68 -7.42
CA LEU A 51 -4.59 -3.15 -7.09
C LEU A 51 -4.45 -4.54 -6.53
N VAL A 52 -5.08 -4.81 -5.40
CA VAL A 52 -5.00 -6.10 -4.77
C VAL A 52 -6.39 -6.61 -4.52
N GLU A 53 -6.60 -7.88 -4.81
CA GLU A 53 -7.88 -8.50 -4.57
C GLU A 53 -7.73 -9.52 -3.48
N ASN A 54 -8.50 -9.41 -2.42
CA ASN A 54 -8.48 -10.37 -1.32
C ASN A 54 -9.67 -11.30 -1.49
N PRO A 55 -9.44 -12.59 -1.67
CA PRO A 55 -10.54 -13.52 -1.91
C PRO A 55 -11.47 -13.62 -0.71
N PRO A 56 -12.67 -14.13 -0.92
CA PRO A 56 -13.58 -14.37 0.20
C PRO A 56 -12.94 -15.28 1.25
N LEU A 57 -13.28 -15.04 2.49
CA LEU A 57 -12.82 -15.86 3.61
C LEU A 57 -11.31 -15.99 3.64
N SER A 58 -10.60 -14.88 3.49
CA SER A 58 -9.14 -14.91 3.51
C SER A 58 -8.60 -13.95 4.56
N SER A 59 -7.35 -14.11 4.89
CA SER A 59 -6.67 -13.23 5.81
C SER A 59 -5.20 -13.27 5.50
N THR A 60 -4.55 -12.12 5.56
CA THR A 60 -3.10 -12.12 5.50
C THR A 60 -2.57 -12.51 6.86
N ASP A 61 -1.30 -12.83 6.93
CA ASP A 61 -0.67 -13.06 8.22
C ASP A 61 -0.43 -11.71 8.89
N ASN A 62 -0.03 -11.74 10.14
CA ASN A 62 0.34 -10.52 10.85
C ASN A 62 1.69 -10.08 10.30
N HIS A 63 1.79 -8.85 9.89
CA HIS A 63 3.03 -8.37 9.28
C HIS A 63 3.11 -6.86 9.33
N HIS A 64 4.30 -6.33 9.09
CA HIS A 64 4.46 -4.90 8.87
C HIS A 64 5.30 -4.72 7.61
N HIS A 65 5.41 -3.50 7.16
CA HIS A 65 6.08 -3.20 5.91
C HIS A 65 7.38 -2.43 6.10
N GLY A 66 8.04 -2.64 7.22
CA GLY A 66 9.30 -1.98 7.51
C GLY A 66 9.09 -0.48 7.52
N ASP A 67 9.98 0.26 6.90
CA ASP A 67 9.87 1.70 6.90
C ASP A 67 8.98 2.22 5.77
N SER A 68 8.27 1.36 5.06
CA SER A 68 7.37 1.77 4.02
C SER A 68 6.07 2.26 4.63
N GLU A 69 5.53 3.33 4.09
CA GLU A 69 4.23 3.84 4.53
C GLU A 69 3.25 3.44 3.44
N ALA A 70 2.06 3.02 3.80
CA ALA A 70 1.08 2.59 2.82
C ALA A 70 -0.24 3.30 3.01
N GLY A 71 -0.80 3.78 1.90
CA GLY A 71 -2.15 4.29 1.88
C GLY A 71 -3.01 3.29 1.15
N ILE A 72 -4.21 3.06 1.62
CA ILE A 72 -5.08 2.05 1.05
C ILE A 72 -6.44 2.66 0.80
N TYR A 73 -6.98 2.40 -0.38
CA TYR A 73 -8.32 2.86 -0.73
C TYR A 73 -9.17 1.64 -1.07
N VAL A 74 -10.34 1.52 -0.48
CA VAL A 74 -11.22 0.36 -0.68
C VAL A 74 -12.08 0.61 -1.90
N VAL A 75 -11.90 -0.19 -2.94
CA VAL A 75 -12.67 -0.08 -4.16
C VAL A 75 -13.98 -0.80 -4.03
N SER A 76 -13.95 -2.02 -3.52
CA SER A 76 -15.17 -2.82 -3.37
C SER A 76 -14.98 -3.84 -2.27
N GLY A 77 -16.06 -4.37 -1.77
CA GLY A 77 -16.03 -5.33 -0.69
C GLY A 77 -15.94 -4.65 0.66
N HIS A 78 -15.80 -5.46 1.70
CA HIS A 78 -15.78 -4.95 3.07
C HIS A 78 -14.66 -5.61 3.87
N PRO A 79 -13.42 -5.29 3.56
CA PRO A 79 -12.31 -5.88 4.30
C PRO A 79 -12.24 -5.34 5.71
N VAL A 80 -11.53 -6.04 6.57
CA VAL A 80 -11.34 -5.62 7.94
C VAL A 80 -9.85 -5.51 8.18
N PHE A 81 -9.42 -4.37 8.69
CA PHE A 81 -8.02 -4.17 9.02
C PHE A 81 -7.87 -4.31 10.52
N VAL A 82 -6.91 -5.10 10.95
CA VAL A 82 -6.74 -5.41 12.35
C VAL A 82 -5.34 -5.02 12.80
N TYR A 83 -5.24 -4.29 13.88
CA TYR A 83 -3.94 -3.91 14.44
C TYR A 83 -4.09 -3.84 15.97
N HIS A 84 -3.02 -3.58 16.68
CA HIS A 84 -3.07 -3.49 18.14
C HIS A 84 -2.67 -2.08 18.54
N ASP A 85 -3.46 -1.45 19.39
CA ASP A 85 -3.22 -0.07 19.75
C ASP A 85 -2.40 0.09 21.04
N GLY A 86 -1.81 -0.99 21.52
CA GLY A 86 -1.05 -0.97 22.76
C GLY A 86 -1.86 -1.47 23.94
N THR A 87 -3.18 -1.52 23.80
CA THR A 87 -4.05 -1.99 24.85
C THR A 87 -4.86 -3.18 24.38
N GLN A 88 -5.33 -3.15 23.14
CA GLN A 88 -6.17 -4.22 22.64
C GLN A 88 -6.11 -4.27 21.13
N GLU A 89 -6.60 -5.34 20.57
CA GLU A 89 -6.73 -5.45 19.14
C GLU A 89 -7.84 -4.53 18.69
N VAL A 90 -7.63 -3.83 17.62
CA VAL A 90 -8.63 -2.94 17.05
C VAL A 90 -8.96 -3.46 15.67
N ARG A 91 -10.25 -3.62 15.40
CA ARG A 91 -10.72 -4.11 14.12
C ARG A 91 -11.45 -2.99 13.43
N LEU A 92 -11.02 -2.63 12.24
CA LEU A 92 -11.62 -1.55 11.49
C LEU A 92 -12.32 -2.13 10.28
N ALA A 93 -13.64 -2.19 10.34
CA ALA A 93 -14.42 -2.70 9.22
C ALA A 93 -14.53 -1.61 8.18
N ALA A 94 -14.27 -1.95 6.96
CA ALA A 94 -14.18 -0.97 5.88
C ALA A 94 -15.36 -1.05 4.94
N ASP A 95 -15.70 0.07 4.36
CA ASP A 95 -16.72 0.15 3.32
C ASP A 95 -16.05 0.67 2.04
N PRO A 96 -16.61 0.40 0.89
CA PRO A 96 -16.06 0.98 -0.34
C PRO A 96 -15.98 2.50 -0.22
N GLY A 97 -14.88 3.04 -0.64
CA GLY A 97 -14.62 4.46 -0.54
C GLY A 97 -13.81 4.87 0.67
N ASP A 98 -13.58 3.95 1.61
CA ASP A 98 -12.80 4.29 2.78
C ASP A 98 -11.31 4.30 2.48
N PHE A 99 -10.57 5.08 3.26
CA PHE A 99 -9.11 5.16 3.14
C PHE A 99 -8.47 4.77 4.45
N PHE A 100 -7.33 4.12 4.37
CA PHE A 100 -6.55 3.78 5.55
C PHE A 100 -5.11 4.18 5.35
N LEU A 101 -4.45 4.54 6.43
CA LEU A 101 -3.01 4.75 6.41
C LEU A 101 -2.39 3.71 7.33
N VAL A 102 -1.41 3.01 6.83
CA VAL A 102 -0.62 2.10 7.63
C VAL A 102 0.75 2.72 7.81
N PRO A 103 1.07 3.21 9.00
CA PRO A 103 2.36 3.85 9.21
C PRO A 103 3.50 2.85 9.17
N PRO A 104 4.72 3.29 9.05
CA PRO A 104 5.86 2.38 9.06
C PRO A 104 5.91 1.55 10.33
N PHE A 105 6.33 0.33 10.19
CA PHE A 105 6.59 -0.61 11.27
C PHE A 105 5.35 -1.02 12.09
N VAL A 106 4.15 -0.72 11.63
CA VAL A 106 2.95 -1.06 12.40
C VAL A 106 2.44 -2.43 11.96
N PRO A 107 2.45 -3.42 12.86
CA PRO A 107 1.95 -4.74 12.51
C PRO A 107 0.44 -4.72 12.31
N HIS A 108 -0.02 -5.43 11.33
CA HIS A 108 -1.44 -5.49 11.02
C HIS A 108 -1.74 -6.72 10.19
N ARG A 109 -3.02 -7.00 9.99
CA ARG A 109 -3.42 -7.99 9.01
C ARG A 109 -4.70 -7.49 8.36
N GLU A 110 -4.97 -7.99 7.18
CA GLU A 110 -6.14 -7.63 6.43
C GLU A 110 -6.98 -8.85 6.22
N GLU A 111 -8.22 -8.82 6.60
CA GLU A 111 -9.11 -9.97 6.51
C GLU A 111 -10.23 -9.66 5.56
N ASN A 112 -10.68 -10.65 4.84
CA ASN A 112 -11.93 -10.55 4.11
C ASN A 112 -12.86 -11.61 4.65
N PRO A 113 -13.74 -11.27 5.59
CA PRO A 113 -14.62 -12.26 6.19
C PRO A 113 -15.83 -12.59 5.34
N ASP A 114 -16.06 -11.86 4.25
CA ASP A 114 -17.23 -12.12 3.43
C ASP A 114 -17.10 -13.48 2.77
N PRO A 115 -18.11 -14.32 2.84
CA PRO A 115 -18.00 -15.64 2.25
C PRO A 115 -18.18 -15.64 0.74
N ASN A 116 -18.67 -14.56 0.16
CA ASN A 116 -19.00 -14.55 -1.25
C ASN A 116 -18.29 -13.51 -2.09
N GLU A 117 -17.96 -12.36 -1.51
CA GLU A 117 -17.42 -11.31 -2.32
C GLU A 117 -15.97 -11.06 -2.06
N PRO A 118 -15.15 -10.87 -3.07
CA PRO A 118 -13.76 -10.46 -2.84
C PRO A 118 -13.72 -9.01 -2.39
N ALA A 119 -12.65 -8.62 -1.79
CA ALA A 119 -12.43 -7.22 -1.42
C ALA A 119 -11.30 -6.70 -2.29
N VAL A 120 -11.53 -5.59 -2.96
CA VAL A 120 -10.54 -5.01 -3.85
C VAL A 120 -10.07 -3.70 -3.29
N VAL A 121 -8.77 -3.53 -3.16
CA VAL A 121 -8.19 -2.32 -2.62
C VAL A 121 -7.08 -1.83 -3.53
N VAL A 122 -6.86 -0.51 -3.52
CA VAL A 122 -5.71 0.08 -4.15
C VAL A 122 -4.72 0.37 -3.04
N ILE A 123 -3.47 0.02 -3.23
CA ILE A 123 -2.42 0.28 -2.27
C ILE A 123 -1.44 1.23 -2.90
N ALA A 124 -1.08 2.28 -2.18
CA ALA A 124 0.00 3.18 -2.55
C ALA A 124 1.04 3.09 -1.46
N ARG A 125 2.29 2.86 -1.80
CA ARG A 125 3.32 2.78 -0.78
C ARG A 125 4.54 3.57 -1.21
N THR A 126 5.38 3.90 -0.24
CA THR A 126 6.50 4.81 -0.45
C THR A 126 7.78 4.08 -0.82
N THR A 127 7.75 2.76 -0.97
CA THR A 127 8.94 2.02 -1.41
C THR A 127 8.57 1.16 -2.59
N GLN A 128 9.53 0.93 -3.47
CA GLN A 128 9.32 0.05 -4.60
C GLN A 128 9.27 -1.40 -4.14
N GLU A 129 10.10 -1.75 -3.19
CA GLU A 129 10.16 -3.10 -2.75
C GLU A 129 9.00 -3.46 -1.90
N PRO A 130 8.42 -4.62 -2.08
CA PRO A 130 7.30 -5.06 -1.27
C PRO A 130 7.80 -5.60 0.05
N ILE A 131 8.17 -4.72 0.95
CA ILE A 131 8.69 -5.13 2.24
C ILE A 131 7.58 -5.76 3.06
N LYS A 132 7.81 -6.97 3.53
CA LYS A 132 6.84 -7.65 4.35
C LYS A 132 7.59 -8.42 5.40
N VAL A 133 7.42 -8.05 6.65
CA VAL A 133 8.05 -8.70 7.76
C VAL A 133 6.96 -9.35 8.58
N SER A 134 6.91 -10.68 8.55
CA SER A 134 5.89 -11.42 9.29
C SER A 134 6.22 -11.43 10.76
N VAL A 135 5.24 -11.25 11.60
CA VAL A 135 5.44 -11.24 13.04
C VAL A 135 4.45 -12.19 13.66
N PRO A 136 4.77 -12.78 14.80
CA PRO A 136 3.89 -13.76 15.41
C PRO A 136 2.63 -13.13 15.99
N GLU A 137 2.73 -11.90 16.46
CA GLU A 137 1.62 -11.24 17.08
C GLU A 137 1.51 -9.81 16.68
N LEU A 138 0.34 -9.25 16.73
CA LEU A 138 0.14 -7.86 16.39
C LEU A 138 0.73 -6.91 17.42
N TYR A 139 0.74 -7.31 18.68
CA TYR A 139 1.30 -6.44 19.69
C TYR A 139 2.80 -6.65 19.73
N GLN A 140 3.55 -5.56 19.59
CA GLN A 140 4.98 -5.63 19.66
C GLN A 140 5.45 -4.68 20.72
N LEU A 141 6.36 -5.12 21.56
CA LEU A 141 6.92 -4.23 22.53
C LEU A 141 7.74 -3.20 21.81
N GLU A 142 7.68 -1.98 22.29
CA GLU A 142 8.46 -1.01 21.68
C GLU A 142 9.90 -1.23 21.96
N GLU A 143 10.73 -0.71 21.11
CA GLU A 143 12.13 -0.94 21.24
C GLU A 143 12.62 -0.49 22.55
N THR A 144 12.17 0.61 23.06
CA THR A 144 12.62 1.05 24.33
C THR A 144 12.17 0.14 25.40
N ASP A 145 11.00 -0.38 25.35
CA ASP A 145 10.54 -1.30 26.32
C ASP A 145 11.42 -2.51 26.30
N THR A 146 11.70 -3.00 25.18
CA THR A 146 12.47 -4.18 25.04
C THR A 146 13.84 -3.91 25.53
N GLN A 147 14.39 -2.81 25.21
CA GLN A 147 15.64 -2.53 25.62
C GLN A 147 15.72 -2.32 27.03
N SER A 148 14.81 -1.73 27.60
CA SER A 148 14.85 -1.54 28.94
C SER A 148 14.86 -2.81 29.55
N SER A 149 14.12 -3.67 29.12
CA SER A 149 14.06 -4.91 29.72
C SER A 149 15.30 -5.61 29.53
N ARG A 150 15.90 -5.52 28.44
CA ARG A 150 16.98 -6.27 28.32
C ARG A 150 18.12 -5.53 28.58
N SER A 151 18.03 -4.35 28.58
CA SER A 151 19.13 -3.65 28.70
C SER A 151 19.50 -3.71 29.90
N MET A 152 18.69 -3.91 30.40
CA MET A 152 19.01 -4.11 31.33
C MET A 152 19.73 -5.11 31.02
N SER A 153 19.65 -5.48 30.02
CA SER A 153 20.32 -6.50 29.60
C SER A 153 21.46 -6.25 29.03
#